data_462fb19c6c12e2e1bef6e9d68e4fa2a0
#
_entry.id   462fb19c6c12e2e1bef6e9d68e4fa2a0
#
_cell.length_a   1.000
_cell.length_b   1.000
_cell.length_c   1.000
_cell.angle_alpha   90.00
_cell.angle_beta   90.00
_cell.angle_gamma   90.00
#
_symmetry.space_group_name_H-M   'P 1'
#
loop_
_entity.id
_entity.type
_entity.pdbx_description
1 polymer ?
#
loop_
_entity_poly.entity_id
_entity_poly.type
_entity_poly.pdbx_seq_one_letter_code
_entity_poly.pdbx_strand_id
1 'polypeptide(L)'
;PYPEAEQQTVVSRFGGIDCRTHPTKVSLSRSPDMQNMICDQNDFLVKRTGWRTQAQFDAPIYGLFAMPDGVGCAVHAGAKLYFRAPDGTQTKLCADMNEAFSQSFTMKGVLYLMDGKTYRAVRKSSKNTAWEAVSVSGTAYVPTTTISAAPTGGGTSYEAVNLLTPKRIN
;
A
#
# COMPACT_ATOMS: atom_id res chain seq x y z
N PRO A 1 -14.52 -29.94 62.28
CA PRO A 1 -13.76 -29.23 61.26
C PRO A 1 -14.62 -28.09 60.72
N TYR A 2 -14.14 -26.89 60.85
CA TYR A 2 -14.77 -25.71 60.19
C TYR A 2 -14.55 -25.84 58.70
N PRO A 3 -15.57 -25.58 57.86
CA PRO A 3 -15.34 -25.54 56.43
C PRO A 3 -14.34 -24.41 56.11
N GLU A 4 -13.29 -24.74 55.35
CA GLU A 4 -12.39 -23.72 54.84
C GLU A 4 -13.18 -22.69 54.02
N ALA A 5 -13.04 -21.42 54.36
CA ALA A 5 -13.70 -20.37 53.61
C ALA A 5 -13.14 -20.36 52.19
N GLU A 6 -13.99 -20.62 51.22
CA GLU A 6 -13.62 -20.49 49.80
C GLU A 6 -13.17 -19.04 49.51
N GLN A 7 -11.92 -18.87 49.17
CA GLN A 7 -11.39 -17.57 48.78
C GLN A 7 -11.64 -17.36 47.28
N GLN A 8 -12.62 -16.55 46.94
CA GLN A 8 -12.92 -16.21 45.55
C GLN A 8 -12.17 -14.94 45.13
N THR A 9 -11.36 -15.03 44.09
CA THR A 9 -10.68 -13.90 43.49
C THR A 9 -11.37 -13.55 42.15
N VAL A 10 -11.84 -12.31 42.03
CA VAL A 10 -12.47 -11.79 40.79
C VAL A 10 -11.51 -10.87 40.08
N VAL A 11 -11.19 -11.20 38.85
CA VAL A 11 -10.41 -10.32 37.94
C VAL A 11 -11.41 -9.62 37.01
N SER A 12 -11.69 -8.35 37.27
CA SER A 12 -12.65 -7.55 36.50
C SER A 12 -12.09 -6.93 35.24
N ARG A 13 -10.76 -6.79 35.16
CA ARG A 13 -10.04 -6.28 33.98
C ARG A 13 -8.75 -7.04 33.80
N PHE A 14 -8.41 -7.34 32.55
CA PHE A 14 -7.18 -8.00 32.23
C PHE A 14 -6.20 -7.03 31.56
N GLY A 15 -5.04 -6.83 32.17
CA GLY A 15 -4.04 -5.83 31.75
C GLY A 15 -3.01 -6.35 30.73
N GLY A 16 -3.24 -7.53 30.13
CA GLY A 16 -2.38 -8.10 29.10
C GLY A 16 -1.17 -8.87 29.64
N ILE A 17 -0.12 -8.94 28.84
CA ILE A 17 1.12 -9.68 29.17
C ILE A 17 2.06 -8.78 29.97
N ASP A 18 2.71 -9.35 30.98
CA ASP A 18 3.80 -8.73 31.71
C ASP A 18 5.05 -9.63 31.67
N CYS A 19 5.92 -9.37 30.70
CA CYS A 19 7.18 -10.08 30.52
C CYS A 19 8.34 -9.47 31.31
N ARG A 20 8.12 -8.38 32.06
CA ARG A 20 9.19 -7.66 32.80
C ARG A 20 9.28 -8.14 34.23
N THR A 21 8.14 -8.47 34.83
CA THR A 21 8.06 -8.92 36.22
C THR A 21 8.32 -10.42 36.31
N HIS A 22 9.01 -10.86 37.35
CA HIS A 22 9.21 -12.28 37.58
C HIS A 22 7.84 -13.00 37.64
N PRO A 23 7.67 -14.18 37.01
CA PRO A 23 6.36 -14.85 36.88
C PRO A 23 5.59 -15.00 38.18
N THR A 24 6.28 -15.24 39.31
CA THR A 24 5.66 -15.41 40.64
C THR A 24 5.18 -14.09 41.28
N LYS A 25 5.57 -12.94 40.69
CA LYS A 25 5.20 -11.60 41.19
C LYS A 25 4.30 -10.83 40.23
N VAL A 26 3.90 -11.44 39.12
CA VAL A 26 2.94 -10.84 38.19
C VAL A 26 1.58 -10.67 38.88
N SER A 27 0.98 -9.49 38.67
CA SER A 27 -0.37 -9.22 39.18
C SER A 27 -1.39 -10.21 38.62
N LEU A 28 -2.37 -10.59 39.41
CA LEU A 28 -3.47 -11.47 38.99
C LEU A 28 -4.27 -10.92 37.81
N SER A 29 -4.21 -9.63 37.53
CA SER A 29 -4.81 -9.00 36.37
C SER A 29 -3.93 -9.06 35.10
N ARG A 30 -2.76 -9.70 35.15
CA ARG A 30 -1.82 -9.85 34.02
C ARG A 30 -1.32 -11.29 33.94
N SER A 31 -0.80 -11.66 32.77
CA SER A 31 -0.19 -12.97 32.56
C SER A 31 1.29 -12.84 32.22
N PRO A 32 2.17 -13.70 32.75
CA PRO A 32 3.56 -13.76 32.29
C PRO A 32 3.71 -14.36 30.90
N ASP A 33 2.75 -15.16 30.46
CA ASP A 33 2.70 -15.75 29.13
C ASP A 33 1.25 -15.89 28.68
N MET A 34 0.97 -15.60 27.41
CA MET A 34 -0.36 -15.66 26.86
C MET A 34 -0.30 -16.03 25.38
N GLN A 35 -0.89 -17.15 25.00
CA GLN A 35 -0.92 -17.65 23.64
C GLN A 35 -2.34 -17.64 23.07
N ASN A 36 -2.48 -17.13 21.84
CA ASN A 36 -3.74 -17.08 21.09
C ASN A 36 -4.90 -16.37 21.79
N MET A 37 -4.60 -15.46 22.70
CA MET A 37 -5.57 -14.63 23.39
C MET A 37 -5.23 -13.16 23.21
N ILE A 38 -6.23 -12.31 23.21
CA ILE A 38 -6.13 -10.86 23.13
C ILE A 38 -7.10 -10.23 24.13
N CYS A 39 -6.84 -8.99 24.52
CA CYS A 39 -7.82 -8.20 25.24
C CYS A 39 -8.74 -7.50 24.23
N ASP A 40 -10.02 -7.54 24.47
CA ASP A 40 -10.99 -6.76 23.70
C ASP A 40 -10.99 -5.27 24.14
N GLN A 41 -11.89 -4.47 23.56
CA GLN A 41 -12.01 -3.05 23.87
C GLN A 41 -12.48 -2.75 25.31
N ASN A 42 -12.97 -3.76 26.02
CA ASN A 42 -13.45 -3.67 27.40
C ASN A 42 -12.47 -4.31 28.40
N ASP A 43 -11.25 -4.61 27.98
CA ASP A 43 -10.22 -5.30 28.76
C ASP A 43 -10.60 -6.74 29.17
N PHE A 44 -11.54 -7.38 28.45
CA PHE A 44 -11.83 -8.80 28.63
C PHE A 44 -10.89 -9.66 27.79
N LEU A 45 -10.50 -10.77 28.39
CA LEU A 45 -9.68 -11.76 27.71
C LEU A 45 -10.54 -12.59 26.75
N VAL A 46 -10.23 -12.50 25.46
CA VAL A 46 -10.92 -13.24 24.41
C VAL A 46 -9.93 -14.05 23.58
N LYS A 47 -10.40 -15.16 23.03
CA LYS A 47 -9.59 -15.96 22.12
C LYS A 47 -9.36 -15.16 20.82
N ARG A 48 -8.11 -15.09 20.37
CA ARG A 48 -7.79 -14.50 19.06
C ARG A 48 -8.56 -15.24 17.96
N THR A 49 -9.22 -14.48 17.11
CA THR A 49 -9.85 -15.04 15.91
C THR A 49 -8.81 -15.68 15.00
N GLY A 50 -9.17 -16.80 14.41
CA GLY A 50 -8.34 -17.44 13.39
C GLY A 50 -8.16 -16.55 12.16
N TRP A 51 -7.26 -16.95 11.29
CA TRP A 51 -7.08 -16.37 9.96
C TRP A 51 -7.23 -17.46 8.90
N ARG A 52 -7.59 -17.05 7.71
CA ARG A 52 -7.62 -17.93 6.54
C ARG A 52 -6.91 -17.26 5.38
N THR A 53 -6.25 -18.05 4.56
CA THR A 53 -5.65 -17.56 3.33
C THR A 53 -6.73 -17.02 2.40
N GLN A 54 -6.62 -15.77 1.99
CA GLN A 54 -7.56 -15.11 1.09
C GLN A 54 -7.12 -15.20 -0.37
N ALA A 55 -5.81 -15.26 -0.62
CA ALA A 55 -5.22 -15.38 -1.94
C ALA A 55 -3.82 -15.97 -1.79
N GLN A 56 -3.34 -16.60 -2.86
CA GLN A 56 -1.99 -17.11 -2.97
C GLN A 56 -1.39 -16.59 -4.27
N PHE A 57 -0.11 -16.20 -4.21
CA PHE A 57 0.69 -15.74 -5.34
C PHE A 57 1.97 -16.54 -5.42
N ASP A 58 2.51 -16.73 -6.63
CA ASP A 58 3.72 -17.54 -6.86
C ASP A 58 5.02 -16.81 -6.47
N ALA A 59 4.91 -15.58 -5.97
CA ALA A 59 6.05 -14.73 -5.61
C ALA A 59 5.76 -13.96 -4.32
N PRO A 60 6.81 -13.45 -3.64
CA PRO A 60 6.66 -12.60 -2.48
C PRO A 60 5.80 -11.36 -2.77
N ILE A 61 4.98 -10.98 -1.78
CA ILE A 61 4.15 -9.76 -1.87
C ILE A 61 4.98 -8.59 -1.38
N TYR A 62 5.18 -7.59 -2.25
CA TYR A 62 5.92 -6.36 -1.99
C TYR A 62 5.03 -5.17 -1.68
N GLY A 63 3.72 -5.30 -1.89
CA GLY A 63 2.74 -4.26 -1.55
C GLY A 63 1.30 -4.72 -1.70
N LEU A 64 0.44 -4.17 -0.85
CA LEU A 64 -1.00 -4.39 -0.87
C LEU A 64 -1.68 -3.03 -0.68
N PHE A 65 -2.50 -2.63 -1.63
CA PHE A 65 -3.06 -1.28 -1.70
C PHE A 65 -4.56 -1.32 -1.97
N ALA A 66 -5.33 -0.51 -1.26
CA ALA A 66 -6.75 -0.34 -1.56
C ALA A 66 -6.93 0.34 -2.92
N MET A 67 -7.93 -0.09 -3.67
CA MET A 67 -8.32 0.58 -4.91
C MET A 67 -9.00 1.92 -4.62
N PRO A 68 -8.87 2.92 -5.52
CA PRO A 68 -9.42 4.26 -5.31
C PRO A 68 -10.95 4.32 -5.12
N ASP A 69 -11.67 3.35 -5.66
CA ASP A 69 -13.12 3.22 -5.52
C ASP A 69 -13.54 2.42 -4.27
N GLY A 70 -12.57 1.98 -3.47
CA GLY A 70 -12.82 1.15 -2.28
C GLY A 70 -13.21 -0.30 -2.58
N VAL A 71 -13.18 -0.71 -3.85
CA VAL A 71 -13.60 -2.06 -4.29
C VAL A 71 -12.39 -2.89 -4.71
N GLY A 72 -12.05 -3.87 -3.86
CA GLY A 72 -10.90 -4.72 -4.11
C GLY A 72 -9.55 -4.07 -3.73
N CYS A 73 -8.48 -4.69 -4.19
CA CYS A 73 -7.12 -4.23 -3.88
C CYS A 73 -6.15 -4.50 -5.03
N ALA A 74 -5.13 -3.67 -5.12
CA ALA A 74 -3.96 -3.92 -5.95
C ALA A 74 -2.91 -4.70 -5.13
N VAL A 75 -2.36 -5.75 -5.71
CA VAL A 75 -1.35 -6.62 -5.10
C VAL A 75 -0.11 -6.63 -5.96
N HIS A 76 0.99 -6.16 -5.41
CA HIS A 76 2.30 -6.26 -6.03
C HIS A 76 2.98 -7.54 -5.55
N ALA A 77 3.10 -8.53 -6.44
CA ALA A 77 3.72 -9.83 -6.15
C ALA A 77 4.79 -10.17 -7.20
N GLY A 78 6.03 -10.30 -6.76
CA GLY A 78 7.18 -10.44 -7.65
C GLY A 78 7.28 -9.24 -8.62
N ALA A 79 7.53 -9.53 -9.89
CA ALA A 79 7.56 -8.51 -10.95
C ALA A 79 6.15 -8.16 -11.48
N LYS A 80 5.07 -8.60 -10.84
CA LYS A 80 3.71 -8.47 -11.37
C LYS A 80 2.82 -7.65 -10.44
N LEU A 81 1.93 -6.88 -11.06
CA LEU A 81 0.85 -6.19 -10.37
C LEU A 81 -0.48 -6.83 -10.73
N TYR A 82 -1.28 -7.13 -9.72
CA TYR A 82 -2.60 -7.71 -9.87
C TYR A 82 -3.67 -6.81 -9.28
N PHE A 83 -4.83 -6.80 -9.89
CA PHE A 83 -6.06 -6.36 -9.26
C PHE A 83 -6.77 -7.60 -8.70
N ARG A 84 -7.16 -7.55 -7.43
CA ARG A 84 -7.98 -8.57 -6.79
C ARG A 84 -9.34 -7.98 -6.44
N ALA A 85 -10.37 -8.52 -7.09
CA ALA A 85 -11.75 -8.15 -6.84
C ALA A 85 -12.28 -8.76 -5.52
N PRO A 86 -13.38 -8.26 -4.95
CA PRO A 86 -13.97 -8.77 -3.71
C PRO A 86 -14.41 -10.24 -3.80
N ASP A 87 -14.79 -10.73 -4.98
CA ASP A 87 -15.14 -12.11 -5.25
C ASP A 87 -13.93 -13.07 -5.25
N GLY A 88 -12.73 -12.52 -5.15
CA GLY A 88 -11.48 -13.27 -5.17
C GLY A 88 -10.82 -13.38 -6.55
N THR A 89 -11.48 -12.91 -7.61
CA THR A 89 -10.92 -12.90 -8.97
C THR A 89 -9.65 -12.06 -9.02
N GLN A 90 -8.60 -12.61 -9.64
CA GLN A 90 -7.31 -11.95 -9.80
C GLN A 90 -7.09 -11.62 -11.28
N THR A 91 -6.88 -10.35 -11.57
CA THR A 91 -6.57 -9.87 -12.92
C THR A 91 -5.16 -9.27 -12.92
N LYS A 92 -4.29 -9.78 -13.77
CA LYS A 92 -2.95 -9.22 -13.93
C LYS A 92 -3.03 -7.88 -14.69
N LEU A 93 -2.49 -6.83 -14.09
CA LEU A 93 -2.46 -5.48 -14.67
C LEU A 93 -1.17 -5.19 -15.43
N CYS A 94 -0.02 -5.60 -14.90
CA CYS A 94 1.28 -5.51 -15.59
C CYS A 94 2.26 -6.58 -15.06
N ALA A 95 3.40 -6.74 -15.73
CA ALA A 95 4.40 -7.77 -15.43
C ALA A 95 5.84 -7.24 -15.44
N ASP A 96 6.01 -5.95 -15.27
CA ASP A 96 7.28 -5.25 -15.37
C ASP A 96 7.55 -4.34 -14.16
N MET A 97 7.08 -4.76 -12.99
CA MET A 97 7.39 -4.14 -11.71
C MET A 97 8.78 -4.55 -11.23
N ASN A 98 9.39 -3.72 -10.39
CA ASN A 98 10.63 -4.09 -9.71
C ASN A 98 10.32 -4.97 -8.50
N GLU A 99 11.06 -6.04 -8.31
CA GLU A 99 10.91 -6.97 -7.17
C GLU A 99 11.44 -6.35 -5.87
N ALA A 100 10.82 -5.26 -5.44
CA ALA A 100 11.16 -4.51 -4.25
C ALA A 100 9.90 -3.92 -3.62
N PHE A 101 10.05 -3.49 -2.39
CA PHE A 101 8.97 -2.84 -1.63
C PHE A 101 8.39 -1.67 -2.42
N SER A 102 7.08 -1.66 -2.58
CA SER A 102 6.38 -0.59 -3.29
C SER A 102 5.58 0.30 -2.34
N GLN A 103 5.46 1.56 -2.73
CA GLN A 103 4.64 2.56 -2.06
C GLN A 103 3.57 3.07 -3.01
N SER A 104 2.48 3.58 -2.45
CA SER A 104 1.39 4.11 -3.23
C SER A 104 0.80 5.38 -2.65
N PHE A 105 0.17 6.15 -3.51
CA PHE A 105 -0.75 7.22 -3.14
C PHE A 105 -1.90 7.28 -4.13
N THR A 106 -3.02 7.83 -3.69
CA THR A 106 -4.20 8.00 -4.53
C THR A 106 -4.44 9.48 -4.80
N MET A 107 -4.64 9.84 -6.07
CA MET A 107 -4.97 11.20 -6.48
C MET A 107 -5.99 11.18 -7.61
N LYS A 108 -7.07 11.94 -7.47
CA LYS A 108 -8.14 12.06 -8.50
C LYS A 108 -8.67 10.72 -9.01
N GLY A 109 -8.86 9.74 -8.11
CA GLY A 109 -9.37 8.42 -8.47
C GLY A 109 -8.39 7.50 -9.19
N VAL A 110 -7.11 7.85 -9.21
CA VAL A 110 -6.01 7.05 -9.77
C VAL A 110 -5.09 6.61 -8.63
N LEU A 111 -4.74 5.34 -8.60
CA LEU A 111 -3.75 4.79 -7.68
C LEU A 111 -2.37 4.82 -8.35
N TYR A 112 -1.45 5.55 -7.75
CA TYR A 112 -0.07 5.64 -8.20
C TYR A 112 0.81 4.71 -7.36
N LEU A 113 1.68 3.96 -8.03
CA LEU A 113 2.58 2.98 -7.42
C LEU A 113 4.03 3.26 -7.84
N MET A 114 4.92 3.18 -6.87
CA MET A 114 6.36 3.36 -7.03
C MET A 114 7.09 2.21 -6.34
N ASP A 115 7.99 1.55 -7.06
CA ASP A 115 8.78 0.41 -6.58
C ASP A 115 10.30 0.70 -6.55
N GLY A 116 10.65 1.97 -6.65
CA GLY A 116 12.04 2.42 -6.70
C GLY A 116 12.64 2.45 -8.11
N LYS A 117 12.03 1.79 -9.09
CA LYS A 117 12.47 1.82 -10.52
C LYS A 117 11.34 2.18 -11.46
N THR A 118 10.12 1.70 -11.20
CA THR A 118 8.98 1.96 -12.06
C THR A 118 7.99 2.87 -11.37
N TYR A 119 7.27 3.64 -12.17
CA TYR A 119 6.20 4.50 -11.71
C TYR A 119 4.95 4.19 -12.53
N ARG A 120 3.94 3.61 -11.86
CA ARG A 120 2.72 3.12 -12.49
C ARG A 120 1.51 3.87 -11.98
N ALA A 121 0.56 4.14 -12.88
CA ALA A 121 -0.76 4.63 -12.56
C ALA A 121 -1.79 3.54 -12.86
N VAL A 122 -2.55 3.15 -11.84
CA VAL A 122 -3.68 2.21 -11.96
C VAL A 122 -4.96 3.03 -12.00
N ARG A 123 -5.65 2.94 -13.12
CA ARG A 123 -6.86 3.71 -13.41
C ARG A 123 -7.88 2.85 -14.16
N LYS A 124 -9.11 3.31 -14.22
CA LYS A 124 -10.12 2.69 -15.09
C LYS A 124 -9.85 3.08 -16.55
N SER A 125 -9.86 2.09 -17.41
CA SER A 125 -9.72 2.29 -18.85
C SER A 125 -10.92 3.05 -19.39
N SER A 126 -10.68 3.99 -20.28
CA SER A 126 -11.74 4.75 -20.96
C SER A 126 -12.59 3.89 -21.91
N LYS A 127 -12.10 2.71 -22.30
CA LYS A 127 -12.75 1.84 -23.30
C LYS A 127 -13.73 0.85 -22.68
N ASN A 128 -13.41 0.29 -21.51
CA ASN A 128 -14.15 -0.86 -20.96
C ASN A 128 -14.33 -0.82 -19.44
N THR A 129 -14.04 0.30 -18.79
CA THR A 129 -14.12 0.48 -17.34
C THR A 129 -13.28 -0.51 -16.50
N ALA A 130 -12.53 -1.40 -17.13
CA ALA A 130 -11.62 -2.30 -16.44
C ALA A 130 -10.40 -1.54 -15.89
N TRP A 131 -9.81 -2.06 -14.83
CA TRP A 131 -8.57 -1.51 -14.29
C TRP A 131 -7.40 -1.81 -15.22
N GLU A 132 -6.59 -0.80 -15.47
CA GLU A 132 -5.34 -0.88 -16.26
C GLU A 132 -4.19 -0.24 -15.49
N ALA A 133 -2.99 -0.78 -15.64
CA ALA A 133 -1.76 -0.16 -15.14
C ALA A 133 -0.97 0.43 -16.32
N VAL A 134 -0.74 1.72 -16.27
CA VAL A 134 0.01 2.45 -17.32
C VAL A 134 1.27 3.07 -16.73
N SER A 135 2.32 3.19 -17.54
CA SER A 135 3.53 3.93 -17.14
C SER A 135 3.25 5.42 -17.06
N VAL A 136 3.54 6.02 -15.93
CA VAL A 136 3.38 7.48 -15.77
C VAL A 136 4.36 8.24 -16.63
N SER A 137 5.59 7.75 -16.78
CA SER A 137 6.60 8.37 -17.65
C SER A 137 6.19 8.37 -19.14
N GLY A 138 5.41 7.36 -19.56
CA GLY A 138 4.90 7.30 -20.95
C GLY A 138 3.62 8.12 -21.19
N THR A 139 2.94 8.55 -20.12
CA THR A 139 1.70 9.34 -20.21
C THR A 139 1.87 10.78 -19.73
N ALA A 140 3.04 11.11 -19.18
CA ALA A 140 3.34 12.46 -18.77
C ALA A 140 3.31 13.39 -20.02
N TYR A 141 2.51 14.45 -19.93
CA TYR A 141 2.56 15.51 -20.92
C TYR A 141 3.93 16.17 -20.85
N VAL A 142 4.75 15.91 -21.84
CA VAL A 142 5.97 16.68 -22.07
C VAL A 142 5.55 17.88 -22.91
N PRO A 143 5.56 19.10 -22.36
CA PRO A 143 5.29 20.28 -23.18
C PRO A 143 6.37 20.37 -24.24
N THR A 144 6.03 20.02 -25.46
CA THR A 144 6.83 20.33 -26.62
C THR A 144 6.55 21.79 -26.99
N THR A 145 7.21 22.71 -26.32
CA THR A 145 7.30 24.06 -26.83
C THR A 145 8.21 24.00 -28.07
N THR A 146 7.62 24.04 -29.23
CA THR A 146 8.35 24.37 -30.44
C THR A 146 8.80 25.85 -30.38
N ILE A 147 9.82 26.09 -29.55
CA ILE A 147 10.48 27.41 -29.53
C ILE A 147 11.21 27.67 -30.87
N SER A 148 11.22 26.72 -31.77
CA SER A 148 11.96 26.74 -33.02
C SER A 148 11.12 26.50 -34.28
N ALA A 149 9.84 26.78 -34.26
CA ALA A 149 9.14 26.94 -35.53
C ALA A 149 9.67 28.21 -36.17
N ALA A 150 10.43 28.10 -37.26
CA ALA A 150 10.76 29.25 -38.07
C ALA A 150 9.47 29.99 -38.43
N PRO A 151 9.39 31.30 -38.25
CA PRO A 151 8.23 32.06 -38.65
C PRO A 151 7.95 31.79 -40.13
N THR A 152 6.75 31.33 -40.43
CA THR A 152 6.27 31.20 -41.81
C THR A 152 6.10 32.59 -42.40
N GLY A 153 7.12 33.11 -43.02
CA GLY A 153 7.07 34.43 -43.66
C GLY A 153 8.43 35.08 -43.72
N GLY A 154 9.23 34.67 -44.65
CA GLY A 154 10.29 35.43 -45.27
C GLY A 154 11.17 36.30 -44.37
N GLY A 155 11.84 35.74 -43.46
CA GLY A 155 12.97 36.32 -42.75
C GLY A 155 14.07 35.30 -42.67
N THR A 156 15.30 35.75 -42.56
CA THR A 156 16.40 34.88 -42.18
C THR A 156 15.95 34.00 -41.04
N SER A 157 16.07 32.68 -41.24
CA SER A 157 15.76 31.72 -40.21
C SER A 157 16.36 32.23 -38.91
N TYR A 158 15.52 32.54 -37.94
CA TYR A 158 15.99 32.51 -36.58
C TYR A 158 16.46 31.08 -36.37
N GLU A 159 17.76 30.86 -36.52
CA GLU A 159 18.33 29.66 -35.94
C GLU A 159 17.72 29.50 -34.57
N ALA A 160 17.29 28.30 -34.24
CA ALA A 160 16.71 27.98 -32.95
C ALA A 160 17.54 28.62 -31.85
N VAL A 161 17.12 29.81 -31.52
CA VAL A 161 17.83 30.63 -30.57
C VAL A 161 17.45 30.09 -29.22
N ASN A 162 18.27 29.22 -28.73
CA ASN A 162 18.21 28.87 -27.34
C ASN A 162 18.48 30.13 -26.51
N LEU A 163 17.41 30.81 -26.12
CA LEU A 163 17.46 32.01 -25.27
C LEU A 163 18.16 31.78 -23.93
N LEU A 164 18.41 30.52 -23.60
CA LEU A 164 19.12 30.09 -22.38
C LEU A 164 20.62 29.83 -22.66
N THR A 165 21.12 30.00 -23.88
CA THR A 165 22.55 29.89 -24.08
C THR A 165 23.29 31.12 -23.53
N PRO A 166 24.43 30.93 -22.84
CA PRO A 166 25.20 32.01 -22.21
C PRO A 166 25.59 33.16 -23.16
N LYS A 167 25.64 32.91 -24.47
CA LYS A 167 25.94 33.93 -25.51
C LYS A 167 24.87 35.02 -25.65
N ARG A 168 23.71 34.89 -25.00
CA ARG A 168 22.63 35.85 -25.12
C ARG A 168 22.15 36.48 -23.80
N ILE A 169 22.79 36.10 -22.71
CA ILE A 169 22.54 36.70 -21.40
C ILE A 169 23.53 37.88 -21.16
N ASN A 170 24.45 38.12 -22.09
CA ASN A 170 25.41 39.22 -22.01
C ASN A 170 24.90 40.45 -22.77
#